data_8983a1f12c32980fb4f6dffc56269ee6
#
_entry.id   8983a1f12c32980fb4f6dffc56269ee6
#
_cell.length_a   1.000
_cell.length_b   1.000
_cell.length_c   1.000
_cell.angle_alpha   90.00
_cell.angle_beta   90.00
_cell.angle_gamma   90.00
#
_symmetry.space_group_name_H-M   'P 1'
#
loop_
_entity.id
_entity.type
_entity.pdbx_description
1 polymer ?
#
loop_
_entity_poly.entity_id
_entity_poly.type
_entity_poly.pdbx_seq_one_letter_code
_entity_poly.pdbx_strand_id
1 'polypeptide(L)'
;MTMPVFRSLTALRPEGFGQLATAASRKDSLAIVSTSSSLCGIAAYTAALLRQLSDAFDITVFDLDQYLLRSPHRRVRKLADRHIKEICDEIRRFDVVNLQLEHGTLGRYGRDIYRRFCWLSAAAPRLSVTFHTLVMPPHFDAMDFMKALATGKFKTAARLQADFSRARLLSHGIACQLRRTQRQKQVSAIVHNRRDRYDAQCLYGIRHVFDHPLSFLAAAEVEAIRTGALRRRFAMLDDLPADAMLVGVFGFLNEYKGMGTAIQALHYLPDNHHLLIFGGVHPREIVPGQPRHPYIASLFDDAYMDTTLYDRMSASAAQSKAAPLVVAADQGLRELLGTHPRDLSARIHFMGALAEEDFLSGMAICDAVVFPYLEVGQSSSGPISQALELGCRIIASRTHTFMEFAEYHTNTVEFFDIGNHLELAERLLAHRQFSPRDGLPEFNIETNKATYLLANSRITGPSPDQAGSGRLLKSGRAERVGS
;
A
#
# COMPACT_ATOMS: atom_id res chain seq x y z
N MET A 1 19.77 21.10 22.50
CA MET A 1 18.33 20.80 22.29
C MET A 1 18.22 19.28 22.20
N THR A 2 17.95 18.65 23.34
CA THR A 2 17.80 17.18 23.44
C THR A 2 16.39 16.83 22.97
N MET A 3 16.29 16.06 21.90
CA MET A 3 15.03 15.50 21.43
C MET A 3 14.42 14.61 22.53
N PRO A 4 13.11 14.66 22.76
CA PRO A 4 12.46 13.73 23.70
C PRO A 4 12.55 12.31 23.13
N VAL A 5 13.14 11.41 23.90
CA VAL A 5 13.18 9.98 23.63
C VAL A 5 11.76 9.45 23.71
N PHE A 6 11.14 9.16 22.60
CA PHE A 6 9.85 8.47 22.53
C PHE A 6 10.05 7.05 23.05
N ARG A 7 9.43 6.74 24.17
CA ARG A 7 9.31 5.35 24.63
C ARG A 7 8.43 4.61 23.63
N SER A 8 9.02 3.66 22.93
CA SER A 8 8.33 2.77 21.99
C SER A 8 7.24 1.98 22.74
N LEU A 9 6.14 1.70 22.05
CA LEU A 9 5.05 0.83 22.52
C LEU A 9 5.46 -0.64 22.75
N THR A 10 6.73 -0.98 22.63
CA THR A 10 7.31 -2.25 23.09
C THR A 10 7.05 -2.56 24.58
N ALA A 11 6.41 -1.65 25.33
CA ALA A 11 6.04 -1.87 26.72
C ALA A 11 4.59 -2.35 26.94
N LEU A 12 3.78 -2.53 25.88
CA LEU A 12 2.50 -3.23 25.99
C LEU A 12 2.73 -4.73 25.77
N ARG A 13 3.35 -5.39 26.78
CA ARG A 13 3.39 -6.85 26.83
C ARG A 13 1.98 -7.42 27.00
N PRO A 14 1.71 -8.63 26.44
CA PRO A 14 0.41 -9.30 26.53
C PRO A 14 -0.12 -9.51 27.96
N GLU A 15 0.74 -9.41 28.97
CA GLU A 15 0.42 -9.63 30.38
C GLU A 15 -0.63 -8.64 30.96
N GLY A 16 -0.86 -7.48 30.28
CA GLY A 16 -1.89 -6.52 30.68
C GLY A 16 -3.30 -6.81 30.14
N PHE A 17 -3.44 -7.77 29.22
CA PHE A 17 -4.72 -8.08 28.57
C PHE A 17 -5.56 -9.14 29.26
N GLY A 18 -5.04 -9.77 30.32
CA GLY A 18 -5.67 -10.90 31.02
C GLY A 18 -6.91 -10.59 31.87
N GLN A 19 -7.41 -9.37 31.96
CA GLN A 19 -8.52 -9.00 32.83
C GLN A 19 -9.73 -8.33 32.15
N LEU A 20 -9.88 -8.43 30.83
CA LEU A 20 -11.06 -7.90 30.13
C LEU A 20 -12.14 -8.94 29.82
N ALA A 21 -12.03 -10.15 30.36
CA ALA A 21 -13.00 -11.20 30.12
C ALA A 21 -13.61 -11.73 31.42
N THR A 22 -14.67 -11.08 31.91
CA THR A 22 -15.73 -11.77 32.68
C THR A 22 -16.95 -10.86 32.86
N ALA A 23 -17.80 -10.83 31.86
CA ALA A 23 -19.25 -10.76 31.96
C ALA A 23 -19.76 -11.11 30.56
N ALA A 24 -20.74 -12.00 30.46
CA ALA A 24 -21.44 -12.28 29.19
C ALA A 24 -22.22 -11.03 28.76
N SER A 25 -21.50 -10.01 28.34
CA SER A 25 -22.07 -8.78 27.77
C SER A 25 -22.28 -9.01 26.28
N ARG A 26 -23.43 -8.63 25.79
CA ARG A 26 -23.77 -8.55 24.38
C ARG A 26 -22.56 -7.97 23.60
N LYS A 27 -22.11 -8.69 22.57
CA LYS A 27 -21.09 -8.16 21.66
C LYS A 27 -21.55 -6.81 21.10
N ASP A 28 -20.65 -5.82 21.05
CA ASP A 28 -20.93 -4.57 20.34
C ASP A 28 -21.17 -4.88 18.85
N SER A 29 -22.15 -4.23 18.23
CA SER A 29 -22.41 -4.31 16.80
C SER A 29 -21.46 -3.40 16.03
N LEU A 30 -20.71 -3.97 15.08
CA LEU A 30 -19.70 -3.28 14.26
C LEU A 30 -20.15 -3.24 12.80
N ALA A 31 -20.36 -2.05 12.25
CA ALA A 31 -20.53 -1.85 10.82
C ALA A 31 -19.17 -1.58 10.17
N ILE A 32 -18.75 -2.41 9.20
CA ILE A 32 -17.58 -2.15 8.37
C ILE A 32 -18.05 -1.61 7.02
N VAL A 33 -17.72 -0.35 6.74
CA VAL A 33 -18.02 0.28 5.44
C VAL A 33 -16.79 0.19 4.56
N SER A 34 -16.83 -0.68 3.55
CA SER A 34 -15.66 -1.01 2.72
C SER A 34 -16.08 -1.52 1.33
N THR A 35 -15.10 -1.72 0.46
CA THR A 35 -15.31 -2.55 -0.74
C THR A 35 -15.20 -4.01 -0.35
N SER A 36 -16.16 -4.84 -0.72
CA SER A 36 -16.17 -6.28 -0.47
C SER A 36 -16.38 -7.11 -1.74
N SER A 37 -17.04 -6.55 -2.73
CA SER A 37 -17.40 -7.21 -4.00
C SER A 37 -16.37 -6.99 -5.13
N SER A 38 -15.34 -6.18 -4.92
CA SER A 38 -14.35 -5.86 -5.96
C SER A 38 -13.04 -6.62 -5.77
N LEU A 39 -12.41 -7.03 -6.87
CA LEU A 39 -11.05 -7.56 -6.86
C LEU A 39 -10.07 -6.43 -6.53
N CYS A 40 -9.80 -6.23 -5.25
CA CYS A 40 -8.82 -5.24 -4.79
C CYS A 40 -8.27 -5.61 -3.41
N GLY A 41 -7.09 -5.10 -3.08
CA GLY A 41 -6.44 -5.39 -1.79
C GLY A 41 -7.25 -4.97 -0.57
N ILE A 42 -8.13 -3.95 -0.68
CA ILE A 42 -9.00 -3.51 0.42
C ILE A 42 -10.11 -4.55 0.67
N ALA A 43 -10.65 -5.15 -0.38
CA ALA A 43 -11.66 -6.21 -0.23
C ALA A 43 -11.04 -7.45 0.45
N ALA A 44 -9.83 -7.85 0.04
CA ALA A 44 -9.08 -8.92 0.69
C ALA A 44 -8.78 -8.61 2.17
N TYR A 45 -8.36 -7.38 2.46
CA TYR A 45 -8.14 -6.93 3.85
C TYR A 45 -9.44 -6.92 4.67
N THR A 46 -10.56 -6.49 4.08
CA THR A 46 -11.88 -6.54 4.73
C THR A 46 -12.30 -7.96 5.06
N ALA A 47 -12.06 -8.91 4.15
CA ALA A 47 -12.32 -10.33 4.40
C ALA A 47 -11.45 -10.89 5.54
N ALA A 48 -10.17 -10.49 5.59
CA ALA A 48 -9.28 -10.85 6.70
C ALA A 48 -9.77 -10.27 8.03
N LEU A 49 -10.20 -9.00 8.07
CA LEU A 49 -10.76 -8.38 9.27
C LEU A 49 -12.04 -9.07 9.76
N LEU A 50 -12.91 -9.52 8.87
CA LEU A 50 -14.09 -10.31 9.25
C LEU A 50 -13.68 -11.56 10.02
N ARG A 51 -12.70 -12.32 9.52
CA ARG A 51 -12.19 -13.51 10.21
C ARG A 51 -11.60 -13.19 11.58
N GLN A 52 -10.81 -12.10 11.66
CA GLN A 52 -10.09 -11.69 12.87
C GLN A 52 -11.03 -11.16 13.98
N LEU A 53 -12.13 -10.50 13.61
CA LEU A 53 -12.95 -9.75 14.57
C LEU A 53 -14.30 -10.43 14.91
N SER A 54 -14.69 -11.50 14.19
CA SER A 54 -16.00 -12.16 14.32
C SER A 54 -16.30 -12.74 15.71
N ASP A 55 -15.27 -13.08 16.49
CA ASP A 55 -15.43 -13.55 17.85
C ASP A 55 -15.69 -12.40 18.86
N ALA A 56 -15.28 -11.18 18.52
CA ALA A 56 -15.35 -10.00 19.40
C ALA A 56 -16.55 -9.09 19.11
N PHE A 57 -16.99 -9.01 17.86
CA PHE A 57 -18.07 -8.13 17.40
C PHE A 57 -19.15 -8.90 16.65
N ASP A 58 -20.37 -8.36 16.66
CA ASP A 58 -21.41 -8.69 15.71
C ASP A 58 -21.24 -7.79 14.47
N ILE A 59 -20.70 -8.38 13.36
CA ILE A 59 -20.18 -7.60 12.23
C ILE A 59 -21.14 -7.63 11.05
N THR A 60 -21.42 -6.47 10.50
CA THR A 60 -22.07 -6.32 9.19
C THR A 60 -21.19 -5.48 8.26
N VAL A 61 -20.97 -5.98 7.04
CA VAL A 61 -20.22 -5.26 6.00
C VAL A 61 -21.18 -4.54 5.06
N PHE A 62 -20.94 -3.26 4.86
CA PHE A 62 -21.65 -2.42 3.88
C PHE A 62 -20.74 -2.18 2.69
N ASP A 63 -21.10 -2.77 1.55
CA ASP A 63 -20.29 -2.69 0.33
C ASP A 63 -20.35 -1.33 -0.33
N LEU A 64 -19.19 -0.80 -0.65
CA LEU A 64 -19.02 0.41 -1.44
C LEU A 64 -18.99 0.02 -2.93
N ASP A 65 -20.15 -0.07 -3.57
CA ASP A 65 -20.24 -0.44 -5.00
C ASP A 65 -19.42 0.48 -5.90
N GLN A 66 -18.30 -0.04 -6.37
CA GLN A 66 -17.32 0.71 -7.14
C GLN A 66 -17.82 1.07 -8.55
N TYR A 67 -18.75 0.32 -9.13
CA TYR A 67 -19.35 0.65 -10.42
C TYR A 67 -20.24 1.89 -10.32
N LEU A 68 -21.00 2.01 -9.24
CA LEU A 68 -21.80 3.20 -8.98
C LEU A 68 -20.93 4.39 -8.55
N LEU A 69 -20.06 4.19 -7.55
CA LEU A 69 -19.36 5.28 -6.88
C LEU A 69 -18.33 5.97 -7.78
N ARG A 70 -17.67 5.24 -8.69
CA ARG A 70 -16.64 5.78 -9.60
C ARG A 70 -17.14 6.16 -10.99
N SER A 71 -18.41 6.01 -11.26
CA SER A 71 -18.99 6.37 -12.57
C SER A 71 -18.77 7.85 -12.91
N PRO A 72 -18.36 8.19 -14.14
CA PRO A 72 -18.27 9.57 -14.61
C PRO A 72 -19.67 10.17 -14.88
N HIS A 73 -20.67 9.34 -15.11
CA HIS A 73 -22.00 9.77 -15.53
C HIS A 73 -22.80 10.42 -14.41
N ARG A 74 -23.32 11.63 -14.63
CA ARG A 74 -24.05 12.41 -13.63
C ARG A 74 -25.26 11.67 -13.03
N ARG A 75 -26.00 10.92 -13.86
CA ARG A 75 -27.18 10.16 -13.38
C ARG A 75 -26.77 9.02 -12.45
N VAL A 76 -25.73 8.27 -12.81
CA VAL A 76 -25.19 7.17 -11.99
C VAL A 76 -24.61 7.71 -10.69
N ARG A 77 -23.92 8.87 -10.72
CA ARG A 77 -23.44 9.53 -9.49
C ARG A 77 -24.55 9.90 -8.51
N LYS A 78 -25.78 10.24 -9.00
CA LYS A 78 -26.94 10.44 -8.13
C LYS A 78 -27.43 9.14 -7.49
N LEU A 79 -27.36 8.02 -8.23
CA LEU A 79 -27.67 6.70 -7.67
C LEU A 79 -26.62 6.30 -6.62
N ALA A 80 -25.34 6.55 -6.90
CA ALA A 80 -24.26 6.37 -5.95
C ALA A 80 -24.46 7.19 -4.65
N ASP A 81 -24.92 8.44 -4.77
CA ASP A 81 -25.24 9.27 -3.61
C ASP A 81 -26.44 8.72 -2.81
N ARG A 82 -27.42 8.11 -3.48
CA ARG A 82 -28.54 7.41 -2.82
C ARG A 82 -28.05 6.18 -2.08
N HIS A 83 -27.26 5.34 -2.72
CA HIS A 83 -26.64 4.16 -2.10
C HIS A 83 -25.85 4.50 -0.81
N ILE A 84 -25.04 5.56 -0.83
CA ILE A 84 -24.35 6.01 0.39
C ILE A 84 -25.33 6.49 1.47
N LYS A 85 -26.44 7.13 1.11
CA LYS A 85 -27.47 7.55 2.09
C LYS A 85 -28.19 6.36 2.71
N GLU A 86 -28.48 5.33 1.91
CA GLU A 86 -29.05 4.07 2.41
C GLU A 86 -28.09 3.41 3.41
N ILE A 87 -26.79 3.34 3.10
CA ILE A 87 -25.78 2.91 4.06
C ILE A 87 -25.80 3.80 5.32
N CYS A 88 -25.89 5.13 5.18
CA CYS A 88 -25.94 6.04 6.31
C CYS A 88 -27.16 5.78 7.22
N ASP A 89 -28.29 5.44 6.67
CA ASP A 89 -29.50 5.15 7.45
C ASP A 89 -29.37 3.85 8.24
N GLU A 90 -28.75 2.82 7.65
CA GLU A 90 -28.51 1.53 8.31
C GLU A 90 -27.44 1.61 9.41
N ILE A 91 -26.30 2.26 9.15
CA ILE A 91 -25.18 2.29 10.10
C ILE A 91 -25.47 3.05 11.39
N ARG A 92 -26.54 3.85 11.44
CA ARG A 92 -27.00 4.54 12.67
C ARG A 92 -27.41 3.58 13.79
N ARG A 93 -27.74 2.33 13.45
CA ARG A 93 -28.21 1.30 14.40
C ARG A 93 -27.08 0.55 15.09
N PHE A 94 -25.85 0.72 14.61
CA PHE A 94 -24.67 0.02 15.10
C PHE A 94 -24.03 0.77 16.27
N ASP A 95 -23.37 0.03 17.16
CA ASP A 95 -22.64 0.62 18.27
C ASP A 95 -21.40 1.39 17.78
N VAL A 96 -20.72 0.86 16.75
CA VAL A 96 -19.53 1.46 16.15
C VAL A 96 -19.48 1.23 14.64
N VAL A 97 -18.95 2.18 13.91
CA VAL A 97 -18.73 2.10 12.45
C VAL A 97 -17.25 2.23 12.17
N ASN A 98 -16.69 1.24 11.52
CA ASN A 98 -15.33 1.30 10.96
C ASN A 98 -15.41 1.58 9.46
N LEU A 99 -14.88 2.72 9.04
CA LEU A 99 -14.79 3.12 7.64
C LEU A 99 -13.38 2.79 7.11
N GLN A 100 -13.30 1.85 6.17
CA GLN A 100 -12.08 1.52 5.44
C GLN A 100 -11.85 2.58 4.35
N LEU A 101 -11.04 3.59 4.69
CA LEU A 101 -10.88 4.77 3.84
C LEU A 101 -9.68 4.62 2.91
N GLU A 102 -9.97 4.25 1.68
CA GLU A 102 -9.17 4.60 0.52
C GLU A 102 -9.96 5.62 -0.29
N HIS A 103 -9.41 6.80 -0.51
CA HIS A 103 -10.17 7.93 -1.06
C HIS A 103 -10.89 7.59 -2.36
N GLY A 104 -10.22 6.81 -3.22
CA GLY A 104 -10.77 6.34 -4.48
C GLY A 104 -12.01 5.46 -4.37
N THR A 105 -12.24 4.80 -3.24
CA THR A 105 -13.41 3.91 -3.05
C THR A 105 -14.72 4.70 -2.85
N LEU A 106 -14.66 5.91 -2.32
CA LEU A 106 -15.82 6.77 -2.13
C LEU A 106 -16.21 7.54 -3.40
N GLY A 107 -15.41 7.51 -4.46
CA GLY A 107 -15.78 8.15 -5.71
C GLY A 107 -14.60 8.48 -6.63
N ARG A 108 -14.92 9.02 -7.81
CA ARG A 108 -13.95 9.49 -8.80
C ARG A 108 -13.50 10.94 -8.55
N TYR A 109 -14.41 11.79 -8.10
CA TYR A 109 -14.19 13.23 -7.96
C TYR A 109 -14.05 13.64 -6.50
N GLY A 110 -13.09 14.48 -6.17
CA GLY A 110 -12.79 14.90 -4.80
C GLY A 110 -13.99 15.46 -4.04
N ARG A 111 -14.87 16.21 -4.72
CA ARG A 111 -16.10 16.74 -4.11
C ARG A 111 -17.09 15.64 -3.72
N ASP A 112 -17.22 14.59 -4.53
CA ASP A 112 -18.12 13.46 -4.22
C ASP A 112 -17.53 12.63 -3.07
N ILE A 113 -16.22 12.36 -3.10
CA ILE A 113 -15.49 11.66 -2.03
C ILE A 113 -15.70 12.39 -0.70
N TYR A 114 -15.41 13.68 -0.64
CA TYR A 114 -15.54 14.49 0.56
C TYR A 114 -16.98 14.53 1.08
N ARG A 115 -17.95 14.76 0.20
CA ARG A 115 -19.37 14.82 0.57
C ARG A 115 -19.86 13.50 1.17
N ARG A 116 -19.52 12.37 0.53
CA ARG A 116 -19.90 11.04 0.99
C ARG A 116 -19.21 10.69 2.30
N PHE A 117 -17.94 11.02 2.45
CA PHE A 117 -17.23 10.92 3.72
C PHE A 117 -17.94 11.71 4.84
N CYS A 118 -18.37 12.94 4.57
CA CYS A 118 -19.12 13.75 5.54
C CYS A 118 -20.44 13.08 5.96
N TRP A 119 -21.18 12.48 5.01
CA TRP A 119 -22.42 11.78 5.34
C TRP A 119 -22.17 10.55 6.21
N LEU A 120 -21.24 9.69 5.84
CA LEU A 120 -20.88 8.50 6.61
C LEU A 120 -20.36 8.88 8.00
N SER A 121 -19.45 9.85 8.06
CA SER A 121 -18.91 10.30 9.34
C SER A 121 -19.97 10.92 10.26
N ALA A 122 -20.97 11.59 9.72
CA ALA A 122 -22.08 12.15 10.49
C ALA A 122 -23.06 11.06 10.99
N ALA A 123 -23.32 10.05 10.18
CA ALA A 123 -24.27 8.97 10.48
C ALA A 123 -23.77 8.00 11.55
N ALA A 124 -22.47 7.71 11.60
CA ALA A 124 -21.85 6.77 12.54
C ALA A 124 -22.08 7.22 14.00
N PRO A 125 -22.58 6.37 14.94
CA PRO A 125 -22.67 6.72 16.36
C PRO A 125 -21.27 6.89 17.01
N ARG A 126 -20.40 5.93 16.89
CA ARG A 126 -18.95 6.00 17.13
C ARG A 126 -18.23 5.75 15.80
N LEU A 127 -17.19 6.52 15.50
CA LEU A 127 -16.49 6.42 14.22
C LEU A 127 -15.05 5.95 14.43
N SER A 128 -14.69 4.87 13.77
CA SER A 128 -13.32 4.44 13.56
C SER A 128 -13.00 4.55 12.07
N VAL A 129 -11.88 5.16 11.72
CA VAL A 129 -11.44 5.28 10.32
C VAL A 129 -10.12 4.57 10.13
N THR A 130 -10.10 3.55 9.27
CA THR A 130 -8.85 2.92 8.83
C THR A 130 -8.38 3.60 7.56
N PHE A 131 -7.26 4.30 7.62
CA PHE A 131 -6.66 4.97 6.47
C PHE A 131 -5.71 4.02 5.73
N HIS A 132 -6.08 3.60 4.52
CA HIS A 132 -5.18 2.87 3.64
C HIS A 132 -4.16 3.78 2.97
N THR A 133 -4.50 5.05 2.79
CA THR A 133 -3.61 6.11 2.34
C THR A 133 -3.97 7.39 3.08
N LEU A 134 -3.00 7.99 3.76
CA LEU A 134 -3.17 9.30 4.37
C LEU A 134 -2.72 10.37 3.36
N VAL A 135 -3.67 11.18 2.87
CA VAL A 135 -3.37 12.22 1.87
C VAL A 135 -2.73 13.41 2.57
N MET A 136 -1.46 13.65 2.25
CA MET A 136 -0.73 14.81 2.79
C MET A 136 -1.32 16.14 2.30
N PRO A 137 -1.25 17.23 3.12
CA PRO A 137 -1.62 18.55 2.67
C PRO A 137 -0.80 18.95 1.45
N PRO A 138 -1.46 19.37 0.34
CA PRO A 138 -0.73 19.70 -0.87
C PRO A 138 0.03 21.03 -0.72
N HIS A 139 1.20 21.07 -1.32
CA HIS A 139 1.87 22.33 -1.61
C HIS A 139 1.34 22.92 -2.91
N PHE A 140 1.03 24.22 -2.93
CA PHE A 140 0.65 24.91 -4.16
C PHE A 140 1.89 25.51 -4.81
N ASP A 141 2.26 25.00 -5.96
CA ASP A 141 3.35 25.57 -6.73
C ASP A 141 2.86 26.83 -7.49
N ALA A 142 3.01 27.97 -6.81
CA ALA A 142 2.62 29.25 -7.37
C ALA A 142 3.49 29.66 -8.57
N MET A 143 4.77 29.24 -8.58
CA MET A 143 5.69 29.55 -9.68
C MET A 143 5.28 28.85 -10.96
N ASP A 144 5.06 27.54 -10.90
CA ASP A 144 4.61 26.76 -12.08
C ASP A 144 3.22 27.21 -12.55
N PHE A 145 2.33 27.58 -11.64
CA PHE A 145 1.03 28.13 -11.98
C PHE A 145 1.18 29.47 -12.72
N MET A 146 1.97 30.42 -12.20
CA MET A 146 2.22 31.70 -12.83
C MET A 146 2.94 31.56 -14.16
N LYS A 147 3.94 30.66 -14.26
CA LYS A 147 4.63 30.36 -15.51
C LYS A 147 3.67 29.80 -16.57
N ALA A 148 2.76 28.92 -16.20
CA ALA A 148 1.75 28.40 -17.11
C ALA A 148 0.81 29.52 -17.62
N LEU A 149 0.41 30.45 -16.76
CA LEU A 149 -0.40 31.61 -17.16
C LEU A 149 0.39 32.54 -18.11
N ALA A 150 1.63 32.91 -17.74
CA ALA A 150 2.47 33.79 -18.53
C ALA A 150 2.82 33.24 -19.92
N THR A 151 2.88 31.89 -20.05
CA THR A 151 3.14 31.22 -21.33
C THR A 151 1.86 30.86 -22.10
N GLY A 152 0.68 31.34 -21.69
CA GLY A 152 -0.59 31.06 -22.35
C GLY A 152 -1.10 29.62 -22.22
N LYS A 153 -0.49 28.80 -21.35
CA LYS A 153 -0.88 27.40 -21.12
C LYS A 153 -2.02 27.28 -20.12
N PHE A 154 -3.17 27.92 -20.42
CA PHE A 154 -4.32 27.99 -19.52
C PHE A 154 -4.85 26.63 -19.08
N LYS A 155 -4.81 25.62 -19.96
CA LYS A 155 -5.22 24.22 -19.59
C LYS A 155 -4.32 23.65 -18.50
N THR A 156 -3.01 23.89 -18.58
CA THR A 156 -2.04 23.45 -17.55
C THR A 156 -2.28 24.17 -16.22
N ALA A 157 -2.46 25.50 -16.24
CA ALA A 157 -2.78 26.27 -15.04
C ALA A 157 -4.10 25.79 -14.38
N ALA A 158 -5.14 25.61 -15.17
CA ALA A 158 -6.42 25.09 -14.68
C ALA A 158 -6.30 23.68 -14.08
N ARG A 159 -5.46 22.80 -14.66
CA ARG A 159 -5.18 21.47 -14.12
C ARG A 159 -4.45 21.56 -12.78
N LEU A 160 -3.38 22.33 -12.68
CA LEU A 160 -2.64 22.56 -11.42
C LEU A 160 -3.56 23.04 -10.30
N GLN A 161 -4.41 24.02 -10.58
CA GLN A 161 -5.40 24.54 -9.63
C GLN A 161 -6.44 23.47 -9.23
N ALA A 162 -6.91 22.67 -10.18
CA ALA A 162 -7.89 21.61 -9.93
C ALA A 162 -7.28 20.49 -9.06
N ASP A 163 -6.05 20.08 -9.36
CA ASP A 163 -5.33 19.04 -8.61
C ASP A 163 -5.02 19.50 -7.18
N PHE A 164 -4.55 20.74 -7.00
CA PHE A 164 -4.37 21.34 -5.69
C PHE A 164 -5.67 21.39 -4.88
N SER A 165 -6.76 21.88 -5.51
CA SER A 165 -8.06 22.00 -4.84
C SER A 165 -8.61 20.63 -4.45
N ARG A 166 -8.40 19.60 -5.28
CA ARG A 166 -8.78 18.21 -4.99
C ARG A 166 -7.98 17.66 -3.81
N ALA A 167 -6.66 17.77 -3.84
CA ALA A 167 -5.80 17.28 -2.78
C ALA A 167 -6.07 17.99 -1.44
N ARG A 168 -6.25 19.32 -1.46
CA ARG A 168 -6.62 20.11 -0.28
C ARG A 168 -7.96 19.67 0.30
N LEU A 169 -8.95 19.36 -0.54
CA LEU A 169 -10.24 18.90 -0.06
C LEU A 169 -10.16 17.51 0.58
N LEU A 170 -9.35 16.63 0.03
CA LEU A 170 -9.17 15.25 0.53
C LEU A 170 -8.29 15.19 1.78
N SER A 171 -7.33 16.09 1.95
CA SER A 171 -6.51 16.16 3.17
C SER A 171 -7.15 17.07 4.21
N HIS A 172 -7.10 18.37 4.00
CA HIS A 172 -7.55 19.38 4.97
C HIS A 172 -9.07 19.33 5.22
N GLY A 173 -9.88 19.08 4.18
CA GLY A 173 -11.33 18.96 4.33
C GLY A 173 -11.72 17.78 5.22
N ILE A 174 -11.14 16.60 4.97
CA ILE A 174 -11.36 15.39 5.80
C ILE A 174 -10.85 15.61 7.22
N ALA A 175 -9.66 16.20 7.39
CA ALA A 175 -9.13 16.54 8.71
C ALA A 175 -10.07 17.48 9.49
N CYS A 176 -10.58 18.52 8.86
CA CYS A 176 -11.57 19.44 9.46
C CYS A 176 -12.85 18.72 9.86
N GLN A 177 -13.37 17.84 9.00
CA GLN A 177 -14.57 17.06 9.30
C GLN A 177 -14.33 16.12 10.49
N LEU A 178 -13.20 15.42 10.57
CA LEU A 178 -12.87 14.55 11.69
C LEU A 178 -12.72 15.34 12.99
N ARG A 179 -12.01 16.48 12.96
CA ARG A 179 -11.92 17.40 14.13
C ARG A 179 -13.29 17.89 14.60
N ARG A 180 -14.19 18.19 13.67
CA ARG A 180 -15.57 18.57 14.01
C ARG A 180 -16.34 17.41 14.63
N THR A 181 -16.24 16.22 14.03
CA THR A 181 -16.91 15.01 14.47
C THR A 181 -16.45 14.59 15.87
N GLN A 182 -15.16 14.63 16.17
CA GLN A 182 -14.62 14.22 17.48
C GLN A 182 -14.98 15.17 18.64
N ARG A 183 -15.53 16.36 18.35
CA ARG A 183 -16.14 17.24 19.40
C ARG A 183 -17.52 16.75 19.83
N GLN A 184 -18.17 15.95 19.02
CA GLN A 184 -19.56 15.50 19.24
C GLN A 184 -19.63 14.04 19.68
N LYS A 185 -18.69 13.22 19.22
CA LYS A 185 -18.64 11.78 19.49
C LYS A 185 -17.21 11.24 19.43
N GLN A 186 -17.05 9.99 19.89
CA GLN A 186 -15.77 9.31 19.81
C GLN A 186 -15.36 9.09 18.33
N VAL A 187 -14.13 9.51 18.03
CA VAL A 187 -13.46 9.25 16.75
C VAL A 187 -12.10 8.65 17.02
N SER A 188 -11.82 7.53 16.40
CA SER A 188 -10.51 6.88 16.36
C SER A 188 -10.03 6.73 14.92
N ALA A 189 -8.74 6.59 14.74
CA ALA A 189 -8.13 6.28 13.47
C ALA A 189 -7.16 5.10 13.60
N ILE A 190 -7.10 4.28 12.57
CA ILE A 190 -6.10 3.22 12.38
C ILE A 190 -5.32 3.58 11.12
N VAL A 191 -4.01 3.50 11.20
CA VAL A 191 -3.07 3.73 10.09
C VAL A 191 -2.09 2.57 10.01
N HIS A 192 -1.35 2.46 8.90
CA HIS A 192 -0.53 1.27 8.67
C HIS A 192 0.97 1.50 8.83
N ASN A 193 1.37 2.70 9.27
CA ASN A 193 2.76 3.02 9.60
C ASN A 193 2.85 4.12 10.66
N ARG A 194 4.04 4.25 11.28
CA ARG A 194 4.29 5.21 12.37
C ARG A 194 4.27 6.65 11.92
N ARG A 195 4.74 6.92 10.71
CA ARG A 195 4.72 8.26 10.11
C ARG A 195 3.27 8.74 9.95
N ASP A 196 2.41 7.93 9.36
CA ASP A 196 1.00 8.29 9.19
C ASP A 196 0.29 8.47 10.53
N ARG A 197 0.69 7.73 11.58
CA ARG A 197 0.19 7.97 12.94
C ARG A 197 0.54 9.36 13.42
N TYR A 198 1.81 9.76 13.29
CA TYR A 198 2.26 11.10 13.65
C TYR A 198 1.51 12.17 12.85
N ASP A 199 1.39 11.99 11.54
CA ASP A 199 0.71 12.92 10.64
C ASP A 199 -0.80 13.00 10.94
N ALA A 200 -1.46 11.89 11.25
CA ALA A 200 -2.86 11.88 11.65
C ALA A 200 -3.08 12.63 12.98
N GLN A 201 -2.16 12.54 13.92
CA GLN A 201 -2.22 13.30 15.18
C GLN A 201 -1.91 14.77 14.95
N CYS A 202 -0.81 15.10 14.30
CA CYS A 202 -0.33 16.48 14.17
C CYS A 202 -1.08 17.28 13.10
N LEU A 203 -1.28 16.71 11.90
CA LEU A 203 -1.86 17.42 10.77
C LEU A 203 -3.38 17.28 10.72
N TYR A 204 -3.90 16.08 10.99
CA TYR A 204 -5.33 15.84 11.04
C TYR A 204 -5.96 16.20 12.37
N GLY A 205 -5.16 16.23 13.46
CA GLY A 205 -5.61 16.57 14.81
C GLY A 205 -6.56 15.51 15.38
N ILE A 206 -6.34 14.24 15.05
CA ILE A 206 -7.09 13.11 15.57
C ILE A 206 -6.48 12.71 16.92
N ARG A 207 -7.31 12.57 17.97
CA ARG A 207 -6.82 12.31 19.33
C ARG A 207 -6.42 10.87 19.57
N HIS A 208 -7.18 9.92 19.02
CA HIS A 208 -6.98 8.48 19.22
C HIS A 208 -6.55 7.86 17.91
N VAL A 209 -5.25 7.71 17.72
CA VAL A 209 -4.65 7.10 16.52
C VAL A 209 -3.85 5.89 16.93
N PHE A 210 -4.14 4.80 16.26
CA PHE A 210 -3.47 3.50 16.43
C PHE A 210 -2.76 3.15 15.12
N ASP A 211 -1.57 2.58 15.22
CA ASP A 211 -0.84 2.10 14.05
C ASP A 211 -0.62 0.60 14.12
N HIS A 212 -0.79 -0.05 13.00
CA HIS A 212 -0.48 -1.46 12.81
C HIS A 212 -0.25 -1.73 11.31
N PRO A 213 0.84 -2.40 10.91
CA PRO A 213 1.02 -2.82 9.53
C PRO A 213 -0.12 -3.76 9.09
N LEU A 214 -0.36 -3.88 7.79
CA LEU A 214 -1.40 -4.79 7.29
C LEU A 214 -1.08 -6.23 7.71
N SER A 215 -2.10 -6.98 8.12
CA SER A 215 -1.99 -8.40 8.45
C SER A 215 -3.23 -9.17 7.98
N PHE A 216 -3.01 -10.33 7.35
CA PHE A 216 -4.04 -11.06 6.61
C PHE A 216 -4.23 -12.50 7.08
N LEU A 217 -3.14 -13.24 7.37
CA LEU A 217 -3.13 -14.69 7.46
C LEU A 217 -2.91 -15.19 8.89
N ALA A 218 -3.74 -16.15 9.29
CA ALA A 218 -3.53 -16.88 10.53
C ALA A 218 -2.42 -17.95 10.36
N ALA A 219 -1.81 -18.37 11.47
CA ALA A 219 -0.76 -19.40 11.44
C ALA A 219 -1.21 -20.70 10.74
N ALA A 220 -2.44 -21.13 10.97
CA ALA A 220 -3.00 -22.32 10.34
C ALA A 220 -3.21 -22.13 8.82
N GLU A 221 -3.59 -20.91 8.38
CA GLU A 221 -3.72 -20.58 6.95
C GLU A 221 -2.34 -20.57 6.28
N VAL A 222 -1.34 -19.97 6.92
CA VAL A 222 0.05 -19.97 6.43
C VAL A 222 0.58 -21.37 6.23
N GLU A 223 0.40 -22.24 7.24
CA GLU A 223 0.85 -23.62 7.16
C GLU A 223 0.13 -24.41 6.06
N ALA A 224 -1.18 -24.23 5.93
CA ALA A 224 -1.96 -24.87 4.87
C ALA A 224 -1.51 -24.44 3.47
N ILE A 225 -1.25 -23.12 3.27
CA ILE A 225 -0.77 -22.59 2.01
C ILE A 225 0.62 -23.13 1.69
N ARG A 226 1.56 -23.09 2.63
CA ARG A 226 2.94 -23.54 2.42
C ARG A 226 3.01 -25.03 2.09
N THR A 227 2.22 -25.85 2.79
CA THR A 227 2.15 -27.30 2.56
C THR A 227 1.47 -27.62 1.23
N GLY A 228 0.45 -26.84 0.84
CA GLY A 228 -0.31 -27.00 -0.41
C GLY A 228 0.33 -26.33 -1.64
N ALA A 229 1.34 -25.51 -1.45
CA ALA A 229 1.98 -24.74 -2.52
C ALA A 229 2.93 -25.63 -3.32
N LEU A 230 2.55 -25.97 -4.54
CA LEU A 230 3.31 -26.82 -5.44
C LEU A 230 3.39 -26.19 -6.82
N ARG A 231 4.56 -26.27 -7.48
CA ARG A 231 4.75 -25.77 -8.87
C ARG A 231 3.71 -26.32 -9.84
N ARG A 232 3.36 -27.62 -9.73
CA ARG A 232 2.35 -28.31 -10.56
C ARG A 232 0.93 -27.72 -10.48
N ARG A 233 0.67 -26.81 -9.51
CA ARG A 233 -0.58 -26.04 -9.46
C ARG A 233 -0.69 -25.06 -10.64
N PHE A 234 0.45 -24.70 -11.22
CA PHE A 234 0.55 -23.77 -12.33
C PHE A 234 1.09 -24.49 -13.58
N ALA A 235 0.19 -24.98 -14.44
CA ALA A 235 0.54 -25.77 -15.61
C ALA A 235 1.65 -25.17 -16.49
N MET A 236 1.73 -23.82 -16.55
CA MET A 236 2.79 -23.14 -17.30
C MET A 236 4.20 -23.28 -16.68
N LEU A 237 4.31 -23.84 -15.48
CA LEU A 237 5.58 -24.10 -14.80
C LEU A 237 6.01 -25.57 -14.84
N ASP A 238 5.17 -26.45 -15.43
CA ASP A 238 5.44 -27.89 -15.46
C ASP A 238 6.68 -28.24 -16.30
N ASP A 239 6.94 -27.46 -17.35
CA ASP A 239 8.08 -27.65 -18.26
C ASP A 239 9.39 -27.02 -17.77
N LEU A 240 9.36 -26.32 -16.61
CA LEU A 240 10.57 -25.67 -16.09
C LEU A 240 11.52 -26.69 -15.44
N PRO A 241 12.83 -26.54 -15.64
CA PRO A 241 13.84 -27.37 -14.98
C PRO A 241 13.66 -27.41 -13.45
N ALA A 242 14.09 -28.50 -12.83
CA ALA A 242 13.99 -28.67 -11.38
C ALA A 242 14.82 -27.66 -10.61
N ASP A 243 15.92 -27.16 -11.20
CA ASP A 243 16.81 -26.14 -10.65
C ASP A 243 16.41 -24.71 -11.04
N ALA A 244 15.22 -24.54 -11.66
CA ALA A 244 14.72 -23.21 -11.98
C ALA A 244 14.47 -22.38 -10.71
N MET A 245 15.10 -21.20 -10.67
CA MET A 245 14.92 -20.20 -9.62
C MET A 245 13.75 -19.29 -9.94
N LEU A 246 12.70 -19.32 -9.12
CA LEU A 246 11.47 -18.59 -9.33
C LEU A 246 11.47 -17.24 -8.62
N VAL A 247 11.46 -16.17 -9.38
CA VAL A 247 11.38 -14.79 -8.87
C VAL A 247 9.99 -14.26 -9.12
N GLY A 248 9.23 -13.96 -8.05
CA GLY A 248 7.83 -13.51 -8.17
C GLY A 248 7.68 -12.01 -7.99
N VAL A 249 6.87 -11.36 -8.86
CA VAL A 249 6.39 -9.97 -8.69
C VAL A 249 4.88 -9.98 -8.61
N PHE A 250 4.31 -9.23 -7.64
CA PHE A 250 2.90 -9.36 -7.27
C PHE A 250 2.12 -8.04 -7.31
N GLY A 251 0.95 -8.07 -7.92
CA GLY A 251 -0.01 -6.96 -7.99
C GLY A 251 -0.46 -6.65 -9.40
N PHE A 252 -1.46 -5.77 -9.55
CA PHE A 252 -1.94 -5.34 -10.86
C PHE A 252 -0.81 -4.74 -11.70
N LEU A 253 -0.88 -4.94 -13.03
CA LEU A 253 0.01 -4.32 -14.02
C LEU A 253 -0.21 -2.81 -14.01
N ASN A 254 0.55 -2.11 -13.19
CA ASN A 254 0.50 -0.66 -13.03
C ASN A 254 1.93 -0.10 -12.95
N GLU A 255 2.13 1.07 -13.54
CA GLU A 255 3.45 1.71 -13.68
C GLU A 255 4.20 1.81 -12.34
N TYR A 256 3.50 2.23 -11.27
CA TYR A 256 4.14 2.37 -9.96
C TYR A 256 4.63 1.05 -9.34
N LYS A 257 4.16 -0.09 -9.83
CA LYS A 257 4.65 -1.42 -9.40
C LYS A 257 6.05 -1.74 -9.92
N GLY A 258 6.56 -0.97 -10.89
CA GLY A 258 7.94 -1.04 -11.35
C GLY A 258 8.37 -2.38 -11.97
N MET A 259 7.42 -3.13 -12.54
CA MET A 259 7.69 -4.48 -13.06
C MET A 259 8.79 -4.50 -14.12
N GLY A 260 8.93 -3.41 -14.91
CA GLY A 260 10.01 -3.25 -15.87
C GLY A 260 11.41 -3.36 -15.23
N THR A 261 11.58 -2.87 -13.98
CA THR A 261 12.85 -3.02 -13.26
C THR A 261 13.20 -4.50 -13.01
N ALA A 262 12.21 -5.33 -12.70
CA ALA A 262 12.43 -6.77 -12.52
C ALA A 262 12.74 -7.48 -13.85
N ILE A 263 12.06 -7.08 -14.94
CA ILE A 263 12.36 -7.58 -16.30
C ILE A 263 13.79 -7.21 -16.70
N GLN A 264 14.18 -5.95 -16.50
CA GLN A 264 15.54 -5.50 -16.81
C GLN A 264 16.60 -6.22 -15.97
N ALA A 265 16.33 -6.49 -14.70
CA ALA A 265 17.25 -7.26 -13.85
C ALA A 265 17.49 -8.68 -14.37
N LEU A 266 16.48 -9.31 -14.99
CA LEU A 266 16.56 -10.67 -15.50
C LEU A 266 17.63 -10.85 -16.61
N HIS A 267 17.97 -9.78 -17.34
CA HIS A 267 19.06 -9.80 -18.32
C HIS A 267 20.44 -10.15 -17.70
N TYR A 268 20.63 -9.85 -16.42
CA TYR A 268 21.87 -10.01 -15.68
C TYR A 268 21.91 -11.27 -14.81
N LEU A 269 20.83 -12.07 -14.86
CA LEU A 269 20.70 -13.30 -14.08
C LEU A 269 20.98 -14.53 -14.97
N PRO A 270 21.49 -15.64 -14.38
CA PRO A 270 21.64 -16.92 -15.05
C PRO A 270 20.35 -17.41 -15.72
N ASP A 271 20.49 -18.26 -16.74
CA ASP A 271 19.36 -18.69 -17.56
C ASP A 271 18.31 -19.55 -16.78
N ASN A 272 18.68 -20.10 -15.63
CA ASN A 272 17.74 -20.83 -14.77
C ASN A 272 16.86 -19.91 -13.91
N HIS A 273 17.02 -18.58 -13.97
CA HIS A 273 16.13 -17.65 -13.27
C HIS A 273 14.91 -17.33 -14.13
N HIS A 274 13.73 -17.53 -13.59
CA HIS A 274 12.44 -17.27 -14.23
C HIS A 274 11.65 -16.22 -13.45
N LEU A 275 11.15 -15.22 -14.15
CA LEU A 275 10.34 -14.15 -13.58
C LEU A 275 8.86 -14.50 -13.74
N LEU A 276 8.16 -14.58 -12.62
CA LEU A 276 6.72 -14.83 -12.56
C LEU A 276 6.00 -13.52 -12.22
N ILE A 277 5.17 -13.00 -13.11
CA ILE A 277 4.40 -11.77 -12.92
C ILE A 277 2.96 -12.12 -12.57
N PHE A 278 2.64 -12.08 -11.28
CA PHE A 278 1.32 -12.38 -10.71
C PHE A 278 0.48 -11.11 -10.65
N GLY A 279 -0.47 -11.02 -11.52
CA GLY A 279 -1.41 -9.92 -11.61
C GLY A 279 -1.84 -9.67 -13.03
N GLY A 280 -3.05 -9.20 -13.19
CA GLY A 280 -3.63 -8.84 -14.48
C GLY A 280 -3.69 -7.32 -14.67
N VAL A 281 -4.13 -6.92 -15.83
CA VAL A 281 -4.57 -5.56 -16.07
C VAL A 281 -5.75 -5.28 -15.14
N HIS A 282 -5.73 -4.14 -14.47
CA HIS A 282 -6.86 -3.78 -13.61
C HIS A 282 -8.15 -3.78 -14.45
N PRO A 283 -9.23 -4.48 -14.01
CA PRO A 283 -10.44 -4.64 -14.83
C PRO A 283 -11.04 -3.35 -15.39
N ARG A 284 -10.76 -2.22 -14.73
CA ARG A 284 -11.23 -0.89 -15.16
C ARG A 284 -10.39 -0.23 -16.24
N GLU A 285 -9.22 -0.77 -16.54
CA GLU A 285 -8.32 -0.30 -17.60
C GLU A 285 -8.53 -1.09 -18.90
N ILE A 286 -9.30 -2.19 -18.83
CA ILE A 286 -9.69 -2.95 -20.01
C ILE A 286 -10.94 -2.28 -20.61
N VAL A 287 -10.72 -1.44 -21.60
CA VAL A 287 -11.82 -0.82 -22.37
C VAL A 287 -11.80 -1.37 -23.78
N PRO A 288 -12.86 -2.10 -24.21
CA PRO A 288 -12.96 -2.61 -25.57
C PRO A 288 -12.76 -1.50 -26.61
N GLY A 289 -11.94 -1.75 -27.61
CA GLY A 289 -11.67 -0.82 -28.70
C GLY A 289 -10.68 0.32 -28.39
N GLN A 290 -10.12 0.37 -27.15
CA GLN A 290 -9.02 1.28 -26.86
C GLN A 290 -7.66 0.61 -27.13
N PRO A 291 -6.63 1.40 -27.54
CA PRO A 291 -5.28 0.89 -27.67
C PRO A 291 -4.73 0.41 -26.31
N ARG A 292 -3.76 -0.50 -26.34
CA ARG A 292 -3.06 -0.96 -25.14
C ARG A 292 -2.54 0.23 -24.34
N HIS A 293 -2.63 0.11 -23.01
CA HIS A 293 -1.99 1.08 -22.14
C HIS A 293 -0.48 1.10 -22.41
N PRO A 294 0.16 2.27 -22.59
CA PRO A 294 1.58 2.36 -22.96
C PRO A 294 2.51 1.57 -22.04
N TYR A 295 2.26 1.60 -20.72
CA TYR A 295 3.04 0.83 -19.76
C TYR A 295 2.94 -0.68 -19.99
N ILE A 296 1.75 -1.21 -20.30
CA ILE A 296 1.60 -2.64 -20.59
C ILE A 296 2.31 -3.02 -21.88
N ALA A 297 2.26 -2.14 -22.88
CA ALA A 297 3.03 -2.33 -24.12
C ALA A 297 4.53 -2.37 -23.82
N SER A 298 5.07 -1.44 -23.00
CA SER A 298 6.49 -1.41 -22.65
C SER A 298 6.96 -2.67 -21.92
N LEU A 299 6.14 -3.29 -21.06
CA LEU A 299 6.51 -4.55 -20.41
C LEU A 299 6.72 -5.70 -21.41
N PHE A 300 5.91 -5.75 -22.47
CA PHE A 300 6.12 -6.73 -23.53
C PHE A 300 7.32 -6.37 -24.41
N ASP A 301 7.51 -5.09 -24.71
CA ASP A 301 8.68 -4.63 -25.46
C ASP A 301 9.98 -4.94 -24.68
N ASP A 302 10.02 -4.71 -23.37
CA ASP A 302 11.14 -5.06 -22.50
C ASP A 302 11.39 -6.58 -22.45
N ALA A 303 10.33 -7.39 -22.47
CA ALA A 303 10.42 -8.85 -22.39
C ALA A 303 10.90 -9.49 -23.71
N TYR A 304 10.45 -8.98 -24.84
CA TYR A 304 10.72 -9.55 -26.16
C TYR A 304 11.82 -8.83 -26.94
N MET A 305 12.44 -7.83 -26.41
CA MET A 305 13.44 -6.90 -26.96
C MET A 305 13.74 -7.12 -28.45
N ASP A 306 13.26 -6.20 -29.30
CA ASP A 306 13.55 -6.24 -30.72
C ASP A 306 15.02 -5.92 -30.99
N THR A 307 15.85 -6.94 -31.19
CA THR A 307 17.27 -6.81 -31.50
C THR A 307 17.48 -5.96 -32.77
N THR A 308 16.51 -5.95 -33.68
CA THR A 308 16.60 -5.16 -34.92
C THR A 308 16.55 -3.66 -34.65
N LEU A 309 15.90 -3.23 -33.58
CA LEU A 309 15.90 -1.82 -33.14
C LEU A 309 17.30 -1.40 -32.69
N TYR A 310 17.97 -2.24 -31.90
CA TYR A 310 19.33 -2.00 -31.42
C TYR A 310 20.32 -1.94 -32.60
N ASP A 311 20.21 -2.86 -33.56
CA ASP A 311 21.02 -2.88 -34.76
C ASP A 311 20.79 -1.63 -35.60
N ARG A 312 19.55 -1.16 -35.73
CA ARG A 312 19.21 0.09 -36.43
C ARG A 312 19.78 1.33 -35.71
N MET A 313 19.71 1.37 -34.40
CA MET A 313 20.29 2.46 -33.62
C MET A 313 21.81 2.48 -33.71
N SER A 314 22.47 1.31 -33.68
CA SER A 314 23.92 1.16 -33.84
C SER A 314 24.36 1.56 -35.27
N ALA A 315 23.63 1.16 -36.27
CA ALA A 315 23.87 1.55 -37.68
C ALA A 315 23.66 3.06 -37.89
N SER A 316 22.64 3.64 -37.31
CA SER A 316 22.38 5.09 -37.36
C SER A 316 23.47 5.89 -36.62
N ALA A 317 23.95 5.43 -35.49
CA ALA A 317 25.08 6.07 -34.79
C ALA A 317 26.36 6.00 -35.58
N ALA A 318 26.65 4.89 -36.30
CA ALA A 318 27.81 4.73 -37.17
C ALA A 318 27.74 5.65 -38.42
N GLN A 319 26.55 6.02 -38.86
CA GLN A 319 26.34 6.95 -40.00
C GLN A 319 26.34 8.43 -39.56
N SER A 320 26.21 8.72 -38.30
CA SER A 320 26.24 10.10 -37.78
C SER A 320 27.66 10.64 -37.85
N LYS A 321 27.82 11.83 -38.51
CA LYS A 321 29.09 12.58 -38.56
C LYS A 321 29.41 13.27 -37.23
N ALA A 322 28.53 13.20 -36.21
CA ALA A 322 28.82 13.65 -34.86
C ALA A 322 29.83 12.67 -34.24
N ALA A 323 30.91 13.19 -33.68
CA ALA A 323 31.88 12.36 -32.99
C ALA A 323 31.15 11.50 -31.95
N PRO A 324 31.26 10.17 -32.02
CA PRO A 324 30.58 9.31 -31.07
C PRO A 324 31.06 9.68 -29.67
N LEU A 325 30.14 9.73 -28.71
CA LEU A 325 30.48 9.82 -27.29
C LEU A 325 31.27 8.54 -26.96
N VAL A 326 32.59 8.65 -26.92
CA VAL A 326 33.44 7.50 -26.56
C VAL A 326 33.32 7.34 -25.06
N VAL A 327 32.40 6.51 -24.62
CA VAL A 327 32.38 6.03 -23.25
C VAL A 327 33.53 5.01 -23.14
N ALA A 328 34.51 5.31 -22.31
CA ALA A 328 35.57 4.36 -21.99
C ALA A 328 34.93 3.25 -21.13
N ALA A 329 34.41 2.22 -21.80
CA ALA A 329 33.92 1.03 -21.15
C ALA A 329 35.07 0.05 -20.95
N ASP A 330 35.20 -0.55 -19.77
CA ASP A 330 36.11 -1.67 -19.55
C ASP A 330 35.65 -2.90 -20.38
N GLN A 331 36.53 -3.94 -20.42
CA GLN A 331 36.25 -5.12 -21.22
C GLN A 331 34.99 -5.87 -20.74
N GLY A 332 34.76 -5.98 -19.43
CA GLY A 332 33.61 -6.65 -18.86
C GLY A 332 32.29 -5.94 -19.22
N LEU A 333 32.29 -4.61 -19.17
CA LEU A 333 31.13 -3.81 -19.60
C LEU A 333 30.87 -3.94 -21.11
N ARG A 334 31.94 -4.01 -21.95
CA ARG A 334 31.76 -4.24 -23.40
C ARG A 334 31.21 -5.63 -23.71
N GLU A 335 31.66 -6.66 -23.01
CA GLU A 335 31.15 -8.01 -23.15
C GLU A 335 29.69 -8.08 -22.72
N LEU A 336 29.35 -7.44 -21.60
CA LEU A 336 27.98 -7.33 -21.10
C LEU A 336 27.07 -6.62 -22.13
N LEU A 337 27.47 -5.46 -22.65
CA LEU A 337 26.72 -4.72 -23.65
C LEU A 337 26.64 -5.47 -24.99
N GLY A 338 27.63 -6.28 -25.32
CA GLY A 338 27.65 -7.14 -26.51
C GLY A 338 26.68 -8.33 -26.45
N THR A 339 26.26 -8.73 -25.25
CA THR A 339 25.29 -9.82 -25.05
C THR A 339 23.84 -9.33 -24.93
N HIS A 340 23.63 -8.03 -24.92
CA HIS A 340 22.31 -7.40 -24.84
C HIS A 340 21.91 -6.77 -26.17
N PRO A 341 20.61 -6.69 -26.49
CA PRO A 341 19.47 -7.23 -25.76
C PRO A 341 19.30 -8.76 -25.91
N ARG A 342 18.75 -9.41 -24.87
CA ARG A 342 18.39 -10.83 -24.91
C ARG A 342 16.88 -10.96 -25.02
N ASP A 343 16.40 -11.94 -25.77
CA ASP A 343 15.02 -12.38 -25.73
C ASP A 343 14.78 -13.12 -24.39
N LEU A 344 13.91 -12.57 -23.56
CA LEU A 344 13.54 -13.12 -22.27
C LEU A 344 12.20 -13.87 -22.30
N SER A 345 11.59 -14.04 -23.47
CA SER A 345 10.23 -14.60 -23.61
C SER A 345 10.08 -15.99 -22.97
N ALA A 346 11.12 -16.83 -23.03
CA ALA A 346 11.13 -18.15 -22.38
C ALA A 346 11.30 -18.11 -20.84
N ARG A 347 11.66 -16.96 -20.29
CA ARG A 347 12.00 -16.79 -18.86
C ARG A 347 11.04 -15.89 -18.12
N ILE A 348 10.08 -15.25 -18.80
CA ILE A 348 9.06 -14.39 -18.21
C ILE A 348 7.69 -15.04 -18.38
N HIS A 349 7.00 -15.22 -17.26
CA HIS A 349 5.70 -15.86 -17.21
C HIS A 349 4.66 -14.89 -16.64
N PHE A 350 3.74 -14.43 -17.50
CA PHE A 350 2.60 -13.61 -17.09
C PHE A 350 1.50 -14.51 -16.55
N MET A 351 1.42 -14.64 -15.23
CA MET A 351 0.51 -15.54 -14.54
C MET A 351 -0.95 -15.07 -14.56
N GLY A 352 -1.19 -13.80 -14.90
CA GLY A 352 -2.53 -13.23 -14.95
C GLY A 352 -3.13 -12.88 -13.59
N ALA A 353 -4.42 -12.54 -13.59
CA ALA A 353 -5.19 -12.31 -12.38
C ALA A 353 -5.68 -13.65 -11.82
N LEU A 354 -5.24 -13.98 -10.61
CA LEU A 354 -5.54 -15.24 -9.96
C LEU A 354 -6.55 -15.03 -8.80
N ALA A 355 -7.21 -16.09 -8.39
CA ALA A 355 -7.92 -16.16 -7.13
C ALA A 355 -6.93 -16.02 -5.95
N GLU A 356 -7.40 -15.57 -4.78
CA GLU A 356 -6.56 -15.30 -3.62
C GLU A 356 -5.70 -16.52 -3.22
N GLU A 357 -6.28 -17.71 -3.24
CA GLU A 357 -5.58 -18.96 -2.91
C GLU A 357 -4.42 -19.26 -3.87
N ASP A 358 -4.63 -19.09 -5.18
CA ASP A 358 -3.58 -19.29 -6.19
C ASP A 358 -2.52 -18.18 -6.13
N PHE A 359 -2.92 -16.94 -5.82
CA PHE A 359 -2.02 -15.83 -5.63
C PHE A 359 -1.06 -16.07 -4.46
N LEU A 360 -1.57 -16.54 -3.32
CA LEU A 360 -0.77 -16.87 -2.13
C LEU A 360 0.09 -18.11 -2.36
N SER A 361 -0.45 -19.14 -3.02
CA SER A 361 0.31 -20.34 -3.39
C SER A 361 1.45 -20.00 -4.36
N GLY A 362 1.19 -19.11 -5.33
CA GLY A 362 2.20 -18.58 -6.25
C GLY A 362 3.32 -17.83 -5.51
N MET A 363 2.97 -17.10 -4.46
CA MET A 363 3.95 -16.41 -3.63
C MET A 363 4.82 -17.39 -2.84
N ALA A 364 4.21 -18.43 -2.28
CA ALA A 364 4.90 -19.43 -1.46
C ALA A 364 5.85 -20.35 -2.24
N ILE A 365 5.66 -20.53 -3.57
CA ILE A 365 6.59 -21.32 -4.41
C ILE A 365 7.78 -20.53 -4.93
N CYS A 366 7.80 -19.19 -4.78
CA CYS A 366 8.90 -18.36 -5.26
C CYS A 366 10.12 -18.45 -4.34
N ASP A 367 11.31 -18.56 -4.93
CA ASP A 367 12.59 -18.50 -4.21
C ASP A 367 12.88 -17.09 -3.68
N ALA A 368 12.35 -16.07 -4.38
CA ALA A 368 12.33 -14.68 -3.92
C ALA A 368 11.08 -13.95 -4.42
N VAL A 369 10.55 -13.07 -3.57
CA VAL A 369 9.44 -12.18 -3.92
C VAL A 369 9.97 -10.76 -4.00
N VAL A 370 9.78 -10.12 -5.16
CA VAL A 370 10.32 -8.80 -5.47
C VAL A 370 9.22 -7.75 -5.51
N PHE A 371 9.44 -6.64 -4.83
CA PHE A 371 8.55 -5.46 -4.85
C PHE A 371 9.30 -4.23 -5.40
N PRO A 372 9.40 -4.09 -6.73
CA PRO A 372 10.23 -3.07 -7.38
C PRO A 372 9.49 -1.73 -7.55
N TYR A 373 8.68 -1.34 -6.56
CA TYR A 373 7.78 -0.19 -6.66
C TYR A 373 8.52 1.13 -6.87
N LEU A 374 7.87 2.03 -7.59
CA LEU A 374 8.26 3.43 -7.66
C LEU A 374 7.67 4.20 -6.48
N GLU A 375 8.29 5.33 -6.12
CA GLU A 375 7.78 6.18 -5.05
C GLU A 375 6.55 6.97 -5.49
N VAL A 376 5.41 6.68 -4.88
CA VAL A 376 4.14 7.36 -5.18
C VAL A 376 3.41 7.85 -3.93
N GLY A 377 4.06 7.77 -2.75
CA GLY A 377 3.47 8.18 -1.49
C GLY A 377 2.38 7.25 -0.96
N GLN A 378 2.46 5.96 -1.29
CA GLN A 378 1.56 4.95 -0.75
C GLN A 378 1.87 4.71 0.74
N SER A 379 0.85 4.45 1.57
CA SER A 379 1.04 4.22 3.01
C SER A 379 1.36 2.76 3.35
N SER A 380 0.85 1.80 2.57
CA SER A 380 1.03 0.36 2.84
C SER A 380 0.86 -0.49 1.58
N SER A 381 1.32 -1.73 1.64
CA SER A 381 1.16 -2.70 0.55
C SER A 381 0.74 -4.06 1.09
N GLY A 382 -0.43 -4.54 0.67
CA GLY A 382 -0.94 -5.87 1.06
C GLY A 382 0.01 -7.02 0.67
N PRO A 383 0.48 -7.10 -0.60
CA PRO A 383 1.33 -8.21 -1.03
C PRO A 383 2.63 -8.37 -0.22
N ILE A 384 3.29 -7.29 0.23
CA ILE A 384 4.51 -7.45 1.05
C ILE A 384 4.20 -8.02 2.44
N SER A 385 3.03 -7.65 3.02
CA SER A 385 2.58 -8.22 4.29
C SER A 385 2.28 -9.71 4.15
N GLN A 386 1.60 -10.12 3.08
CA GLN A 386 1.32 -11.52 2.78
C GLN A 386 2.61 -12.32 2.52
N ALA A 387 3.59 -11.74 1.80
CA ALA A 387 4.88 -12.37 1.58
C ALA A 387 5.65 -12.59 2.90
N LEU A 388 5.58 -11.61 3.81
CA LEU A 388 6.19 -11.74 5.13
C LEU A 388 5.52 -12.82 5.98
N GLU A 389 4.19 -12.85 6.00
CA GLU A 389 3.41 -13.85 6.74
C GLU A 389 3.67 -15.28 6.22
N LEU A 390 3.84 -15.41 4.90
CA LEU A 390 4.22 -16.67 4.26
C LEU A 390 5.69 -17.03 4.46
N GLY A 391 6.51 -16.18 5.09
CA GLY A 391 7.92 -16.42 5.31
C GLY A 391 8.75 -16.41 4.03
N CYS A 392 8.36 -15.65 3.02
CA CYS A 392 9.10 -15.53 1.77
C CYS A 392 10.37 -14.68 1.92
N ARG A 393 11.39 -14.93 1.09
CA ARG A 393 12.50 -14.02 0.90
C ARG A 393 12.00 -12.76 0.18
N ILE A 394 12.10 -11.61 0.82
CA ILE A 394 11.55 -10.34 0.31
C ILE A 394 12.68 -9.43 -0.13
N ILE A 395 12.65 -8.98 -1.40
CA ILE A 395 13.53 -7.97 -1.95
C ILE A 395 12.66 -6.80 -2.41
N ALA A 396 12.88 -5.59 -1.87
CA ALA A 396 12.03 -4.45 -2.15
C ALA A 396 12.84 -3.20 -2.52
N SER A 397 12.28 -2.36 -3.38
CA SER A 397 12.83 -1.04 -3.66
C SER A 397 12.76 -0.16 -2.40
N ARG A 398 13.74 0.73 -2.23
CA ARG A 398 13.88 1.63 -1.08
C ARG A 398 12.86 2.79 -1.12
N THR A 399 11.56 2.44 -1.21
CA THR A 399 10.47 3.41 -1.08
C THR A 399 10.19 3.72 0.38
N HIS A 400 9.61 4.87 0.67
CA HIS A 400 9.18 5.22 2.03
C HIS A 400 8.25 4.16 2.63
N THR A 401 7.29 3.64 1.84
CA THR A 401 6.35 2.60 2.27
C THR A 401 7.07 1.34 2.79
N PHE A 402 8.08 0.87 2.06
CA PHE A 402 8.78 -0.35 2.45
C PHE A 402 9.80 -0.12 3.56
N MET A 403 10.38 1.06 3.64
CA MET A 403 11.24 1.44 4.76
C MET A 403 10.43 1.51 6.07
N GLU A 404 9.27 2.15 6.06
CA GLU A 404 8.34 2.18 7.20
C GLU A 404 7.84 0.77 7.59
N PHE A 405 7.57 -0.10 6.59
CA PHE A 405 7.23 -1.50 6.83
C PHE A 405 8.37 -2.26 7.54
N ALA A 406 9.61 -2.04 7.12
CA ALA A 406 10.77 -2.68 7.74
C ALA A 406 11.07 -2.19 9.16
N GLU A 407 10.54 -1.04 9.59
CA GLU A 407 10.62 -0.60 10.98
C GLU A 407 9.80 -1.48 11.93
N TYR A 408 8.70 -2.07 11.45
CA TYR A 408 7.93 -3.06 12.21
C TYR A 408 8.56 -4.46 12.13
N HIS A 409 9.24 -4.75 11.04
CA HIS A 409 9.72 -6.09 10.69
C HIS A 409 11.21 -6.05 10.37
N THR A 410 12.02 -5.80 11.41
CA THR A 410 13.48 -5.65 11.25
C THR A 410 14.12 -6.89 10.64
N ASN A 411 15.09 -6.67 9.74
CA ASN A 411 15.87 -7.71 9.06
C ASN A 411 15.07 -8.70 8.19
N THR A 412 13.86 -8.33 7.77
CA THR A 412 13.01 -9.19 6.93
C THR A 412 12.99 -8.79 5.45
N VAL A 413 13.46 -7.61 5.12
CA VAL A 413 13.46 -7.07 3.76
C VAL A 413 14.87 -6.74 3.32
N GLU A 414 15.27 -7.24 2.16
CA GLU A 414 16.47 -6.82 1.45
C GLU A 414 16.13 -5.63 0.55
N PHE A 415 16.94 -4.58 0.59
CA PHE A 415 16.65 -3.37 -0.17
C PHE A 415 17.55 -3.18 -1.36
N PHE A 416 17.00 -2.58 -2.42
CA PHE A 416 17.72 -2.02 -3.55
C PHE A 416 17.18 -0.63 -3.89
N ASP A 417 17.94 0.23 -4.58
CA ASP A 417 17.52 1.57 -4.92
C ASP A 417 16.45 1.56 -6.02
N ILE A 418 15.50 2.50 -5.94
CA ILE A 418 14.35 2.59 -6.85
C ILE A 418 14.81 2.63 -8.31
N GLY A 419 14.34 1.69 -9.13
CA GLY A 419 14.68 1.58 -10.55
C GLY A 419 16.06 0.98 -10.84
N ASN A 420 16.87 0.68 -9.83
CA ASN A 420 18.20 0.11 -9.99
C ASN A 420 18.14 -1.42 -10.23
N HIS A 421 17.93 -1.80 -11.47
CA HIS A 421 17.83 -3.21 -11.88
C HIS A 421 19.15 -3.99 -11.71
N LEU A 422 20.31 -3.31 -11.74
CA LEU A 422 21.62 -3.96 -11.52
C LEU A 422 21.78 -4.38 -10.06
N GLU A 423 21.45 -3.48 -9.13
CA GLU A 423 21.47 -3.81 -7.71
C GLU A 423 20.44 -4.91 -7.37
N LEU A 424 19.24 -4.87 -8.02
CA LEU A 424 18.27 -5.94 -7.86
C LEU A 424 18.83 -7.29 -8.33
N ALA A 425 19.51 -7.35 -9.48
CA ALA A 425 20.15 -8.56 -9.96
C ALA A 425 21.24 -9.04 -8.99
N GLU A 426 22.06 -8.14 -8.45
CA GLU A 426 23.07 -8.46 -7.43
C GLU A 426 22.44 -9.06 -6.17
N ARG A 427 21.31 -8.48 -5.68
CA ARG A 427 20.58 -9.03 -4.53
C ARG A 427 20.05 -10.43 -4.82
N LEU A 428 19.50 -10.66 -6.01
CA LEU A 428 18.99 -11.98 -6.41
C LEU A 428 20.12 -13.03 -6.51
N LEU A 429 21.28 -12.65 -7.01
CA LEU A 429 22.47 -13.52 -7.09
C LEU A 429 23.13 -13.81 -5.74
N ALA A 430 22.96 -12.93 -4.76
CA ALA A 430 23.52 -13.13 -3.44
C ALA A 430 22.84 -14.35 -2.77
N HIS A 431 23.57 -15.48 -2.74
CA HIS A 431 23.17 -16.68 -2.01
C HIS A 431 23.20 -16.41 -0.50
N ARG A 432 22.17 -15.75 0.03
CA ARG A 432 21.93 -15.82 1.46
C ARG A 432 21.23 -17.16 1.74
N GLN A 433 21.73 -17.88 2.73
CA GLN A 433 20.95 -18.96 3.32
C GLN A 433 19.72 -18.33 3.94
N PHE A 434 18.66 -18.20 3.14
CA PHE A 434 17.38 -17.75 3.60
C PHE A 434 16.71 -18.96 4.23
N SER A 435 16.55 -18.94 5.55
CA SER A 435 15.68 -19.88 6.24
C SER A 435 14.32 -19.23 6.40
N PRO A 436 13.24 -19.88 5.91
CA PRO A 436 11.90 -19.42 6.18
C PRO A 436 11.72 -19.18 7.67
N ARG A 437 11.05 -18.10 8.03
CA ARG A 437 10.82 -17.78 9.43
C ARG A 437 9.89 -18.83 10.05
N ASP A 438 10.29 -19.35 11.21
CA ASP A 438 9.39 -20.17 12.01
C ASP A 438 8.44 -19.27 12.79
N GLY A 439 7.12 -19.50 12.64
CA GLY A 439 6.07 -18.77 13.34
C GLY A 439 5.68 -17.44 12.69
N LEU A 440 4.66 -16.81 13.28
CA LEU A 440 4.16 -15.51 12.83
C LEU A 440 5.11 -14.37 13.21
N PRO A 441 5.13 -13.28 12.43
CA PRO A 441 5.85 -12.06 12.79
C PRO A 441 5.29 -11.45 14.09
N GLU A 442 6.06 -10.58 14.75
CA GLU A 442 5.62 -9.87 15.97
C GLU A 442 4.32 -9.08 15.74
N PHE A 443 4.25 -8.36 14.63
CA PHE A 443 3.03 -7.70 14.16
C PHE A 443 2.28 -8.67 13.24
N ASN A 444 1.21 -9.26 13.74
CA ASN A 444 0.44 -10.33 13.10
C ASN A 444 -1.06 -10.11 13.31
N ILE A 445 -1.88 -11.07 12.95
CA ILE A 445 -3.33 -10.95 13.05
C ILE A 445 -3.83 -10.74 14.48
N GLU A 446 -3.16 -11.28 15.50
CA GLU A 446 -3.59 -11.14 16.88
C GLU A 446 -3.33 -9.71 17.38
N THR A 447 -2.16 -9.14 17.05
CA THR A 447 -1.85 -7.75 17.38
C THR A 447 -2.67 -6.77 16.53
N ASN A 448 -3.01 -7.12 15.28
CA ASN A 448 -3.95 -6.36 14.45
C ASN A 448 -5.35 -6.36 15.05
N LYS A 449 -5.86 -7.54 15.45
CA LYS A 449 -7.12 -7.69 16.17
C LYS A 449 -7.14 -6.83 17.43
N ALA A 450 -6.09 -6.89 18.27
CA ALA A 450 -5.97 -6.07 19.47
C ALA A 450 -6.05 -4.56 19.15
N THR A 451 -5.41 -4.12 18.07
CA THR A 451 -5.47 -2.74 17.59
C THR A 451 -6.89 -2.33 17.21
N TYR A 452 -7.60 -3.20 16.46
CA TYR A 452 -9.00 -2.94 16.10
C TYR A 452 -9.94 -2.97 17.31
N LEU A 453 -9.72 -3.83 18.29
CA LEU A 453 -10.45 -3.84 19.56
C LEU A 453 -10.28 -2.50 20.28
N LEU A 454 -9.07 -2.01 20.44
CA LEU A 454 -8.80 -0.72 21.07
C LEU A 454 -9.46 0.44 20.32
N ALA A 455 -9.33 0.47 18.99
CA ALA A 455 -9.88 1.55 18.17
C ALA A 455 -11.41 1.58 18.16
N ASN A 456 -12.08 0.41 18.25
CA ASN A 456 -13.53 0.28 18.15
C ASN A 456 -14.24 0.19 19.52
N SER A 457 -13.51 -0.03 20.62
CA SER A 457 -14.07 -0.04 21.98
C SER A 457 -14.43 1.36 22.46
N ARG A 458 -15.24 1.45 23.49
CA ARG A 458 -15.49 2.72 24.20
C ARG A 458 -14.22 3.15 24.91
N ILE A 459 -13.69 4.29 24.56
CA ILE A 459 -12.51 4.87 25.22
C ILE A 459 -13.00 5.59 26.48
N THR A 460 -12.84 4.95 27.63
CA THR A 460 -13.14 5.51 28.95
C THR A 460 -11.86 6.06 29.56
N GLY A 461 -11.67 7.38 29.53
CA GLY A 461 -10.52 8.04 30.15
C GLY A 461 -10.10 9.33 29.47
N PRO A 462 -9.32 10.18 30.14
CA PRO A 462 -8.79 11.39 29.52
C PRO A 462 -7.84 11.02 28.38
N SER A 463 -7.90 11.79 27.29
CA SER A 463 -6.96 11.68 26.18
C SER A 463 -5.51 11.71 26.70
N PRO A 464 -4.58 10.92 26.11
CA PRO A 464 -3.16 10.91 26.53
C PRO A 464 -2.53 12.31 26.58
N ASP A 465 -3.07 13.29 25.84
CA ASP A 465 -2.59 14.67 25.84
C ASP A 465 -2.98 15.47 27.09
N GLN A 466 -3.97 15.05 27.88
CA GLN A 466 -4.36 15.73 29.12
C GLN A 466 -3.51 15.32 30.33
N ALA A 467 -2.81 14.21 30.26
CA ALA A 467 -1.91 13.77 31.31
C ALA A 467 -0.56 14.51 31.33
N GLY A 468 -0.20 15.20 30.23
CA GLY A 468 1.08 15.91 30.08
C GLY A 468 1.04 17.43 30.37
N SER A 469 -0.13 18.06 30.37
CA SER A 469 -0.22 19.53 30.51
C SER A 469 -0.35 20.04 31.96
N GLY A 470 -0.40 19.15 32.93
CA GLY A 470 -0.58 19.47 34.35
C GLY A 470 0.69 19.77 35.16
N ARG A 471 1.89 19.71 34.55
CA ARG A 471 3.17 19.85 35.30
C ARG A 471 4.21 20.80 34.72
N LEU A 472 3.81 21.84 34.02
CA LEU A 472 4.74 22.86 33.55
C LEU A 472 4.23 24.27 33.85
N LEU A 473 3.98 24.56 35.13
CA LEU A 473 3.91 25.93 35.65
C LEU A 473 4.10 25.86 37.17
N LYS A 474 5.35 25.87 37.62
CA LYS A 474 5.83 26.48 38.87
C LYS A 474 7.24 25.99 39.20
N SER A 475 8.23 26.66 38.70
CA SER A 475 9.49 26.93 39.42
C SER A 475 10.41 27.71 38.48
N GLY A 476 10.74 28.91 38.86
CA GLY A 476 11.71 29.75 38.14
C GLY A 476 11.62 31.21 38.51
N ARG A 477 11.57 31.51 39.84
CA ARG A 477 11.96 32.83 40.29
C ARG A 477 13.49 32.88 40.26
N ALA A 478 14.04 33.59 39.29
CA ALA A 478 15.46 33.89 39.28
C ALA A 478 15.77 34.95 40.35
N GLU A 479 16.55 34.55 41.35
CA GLU A 479 17.27 35.47 42.22
C GLU A 479 18.39 36.13 41.41
N ARG A 480 18.37 37.48 41.37
CA ARG A 480 19.51 38.28 40.98
C ARG A 480 20.51 38.24 42.14
N VAL A 481 21.69 37.78 41.89
CA VAL A 481 22.85 38.04 42.70
C VAL A 481 23.71 39.02 41.88
N GLY A 482 23.90 40.23 42.44
CA GLY A 482 24.84 41.18 41.95
C GLY A 482 26.22 40.94 42.59
N SER A 483 27.21 41.22 41.83
CA SER A 483 28.48 41.90 42.09
C SER A 483 29.42 41.70 40.89
#